data_12c4aac10d123482bb6651336e287771
#
_entry.id   12c4aac10d123482bb6651336e287771
#
_cell.length_a   1.000
_cell.length_b   1.000
_cell.length_c   1.000
_cell.angle_alpha   90.00
_cell.angle_beta   90.00
_cell.angle_gamma   90.00
#
_symmetry.space_group_name_H-M   'P 1'
#
loop_
_entity.id
_entity.type
_entity.pdbx_description
1 polymer ?
#
loop_
_entity_poly.entity_id
_entity_poly.type
_entity_poly.pdbx_seq_one_letter_code
_entity_poly.pdbx_strand_id
1 'polypeptide(L)'
;MKKPIAALLSSTLLSICFTLLVLGVIGWVLGDLGGTPPTDVTLAFDQGHGVRVGAQVRCRGIAVGRVSAVRLEGEGVQVEVSLESESRSLLMREGTRWWIDRPVVEWSGVGGLDGAFKDRVVEVDPGPSDGPILANFRGLDAPPVLSHHQPGDLELVLMASRRGSLQRGAAVLYRGIRIGTILDTTLAEDATSIEARILIQRRYAPLVRDNSRFHEAGAFDLDLGFSGLRARLDSLETLMVGGVSLVTPDAPGERVTSGARFEVDPEERDEWAEWRPRIPLED
;
A
#
# COMPACT_ATOMS: atom_id res chain seq x y z
N MET A 1 17.32 -81.21 23.54
CA MET A 1 17.18 -80.07 22.56
C MET A 1 16.96 -78.80 23.34
N LYS A 2 18.02 -78.02 23.63
CA LYS A 2 17.96 -76.75 24.34
C LYS A 2 17.91 -75.64 23.22
N LYS A 3 16.78 -74.99 23.01
CA LYS A 3 16.70 -73.82 22.12
C LYS A 3 17.50 -72.67 22.76
N PRO A 4 18.30 -71.91 21.98
CA PRO A 4 19.15 -70.86 22.52
C PRO A 4 18.30 -69.66 22.96
N ILE A 5 18.22 -69.45 24.26
CA ILE A 5 17.62 -68.32 24.93
C ILE A 5 18.28 -66.99 24.45
N ALA A 6 19.50 -67.04 23.97
CA ALA A 6 20.25 -65.91 23.42
C ALA A 6 19.62 -65.23 22.17
N ALA A 7 18.92 -66.00 21.30
CA ALA A 7 18.29 -65.47 20.09
C ALA A 7 16.99 -64.69 20.39
N LEU A 8 16.27 -65.04 21.45
CA LEU A 8 15.07 -64.32 21.93
C LEU A 8 15.41 -62.97 22.61
N LEU A 9 16.52 -62.95 23.37
CA LEU A 9 17.02 -61.73 24.01
C LEU A 9 17.54 -60.71 23.01
N SER A 10 18.15 -61.15 21.89
CA SER A 10 18.64 -60.24 20.87
C SER A 10 17.50 -59.59 20.05
N SER A 11 16.40 -60.30 19.79
CA SER A 11 15.28 -59.73 19.04
C SER A 11 14.45 -58.74 19.87
N THR A 12 14.30 -58.96 21.17
CA THR A 12 13.61 -58.02 22.06
C THR A 12 14.45 -56.75 22.29
N LEU A 13 15.75 -56.86 22.46
CA LEU A 13 16.66 -55.72 22.55
C LEU A 13 16.66 -54.89 21.26
N LEU A 14 16.68 -55.54 20.09
CA LEU A 14 16.62 -54.88 18.81
C LEU A 14 15.28 -54.12 18.63
N SER A 15 14.17 -54.70 19.03
CA SER A 15 12.85 -54.08 19.00
C SER A 15 12.76 -52.87 19.93
N ILE A 16 13.31 -52.93 21.12
CA ILE A 16 13.36 -51.82 22.08
C ILE A 16 14.24 -50.67 21.54
N CYS A 17 15.42 -50.96 20.99
CA CYS A 17 16.28 -49.97 20.38
C CYS A 17 15.59 -49.27 19.19
N PHE A 18 14.90 -50.05 18.34
CA PHE A 18 14.15 -49.48 17.20
C PHE A 18 13.03 -48.56 17.68
N THR A 19 12.24 -48.96 18.70
CA THR A 19 11.15 -48.14 19.26
C THR A 19 11.68 -46.85 19.86
N LEU A 20 12.80 -46.91 20.61
CA LEU A 20 13.45 -45.71 21.18
C LEU A 20 14.01 -44.78 20.11
N LEU A 21 14.53 -45.31 19.01
CA LEU A 21 15.00 -44.54 17.87
C LEU A 21 13.85 -43.84 17.18
N VAL A 22 12.74 -44.54 16.95
CA VAL A 22 11.54 -43.94 16.35
C VAL A 22 10.95 -42.87 17.26
N LEU A 23 10.84 -43.08 18.56
CA LEU A 23 10.39 -42.08 19.51
C LEU A 23 11.33 -40.88 19.58
N GLY A 24 12.65 -41.10 19.48
CA GLY A 24 13.65 -40.05 19.42
C GLY A 24 13.53 -39.21 18.17
N VAL A 25 13.30 -39.82 17.01
CA VAL A 25 13.07 -39.12 15.75
C VAL A 25 11.75 -38.33 15.78
N ILE A 26 10.68 -38.95 16.31
CA ILE A 26 9.39 -38.25 16.48
C ILE A 26 9.56 -37.09 17.44
N GLY A 27 10.22 -37.24 18.56
CA GLY A 27 10.49 -36.18 19.53
C GLY A 27 11.32 -35.04 18.92
N TRP A 28 12.31 -35.37 18.09
CA TRP A 28 13.13 -34.40 17.39
C TRP A 28 12.31 -33.61 16.34
N VAL A 29 11.52 -34.30 15.54
CA VAL A 29 10.61 -33.67 14.51
C VAL A 29 9.55 -32.82 15.20
N LEU A 30 8.93 -33.29 16.27
CA LEU A 30 7.92 -32.51 17.02
C LEU A 30 8.54 -31.31 17.75
N GLY A 31 9.78 -31.42 18.24
CA GLY A 31 10.51 -30.32 18.84
C GLY A 31 10.87 -29.21 17.84
N ASP A 32 11.20 -29.60 16.61
CA ASP A 32 11.47 -28.65 15.52
C ASP A 32 10.21 -27.96 14.98
N LEU A 33 9.05 -28.65 15.04
CA LEU A 33 7.75 -28.10 14.68
C LEU A 33 7.14 -27.18 15.74
N GLY A 34 7.62 -27.24 17.00
CA GLY A 34 7.08 -26.47 18.13
C GLY A 34 7.89 -25.22 18.49
N GLY A 35 9.00 -24.96 17.86
CA GLY A 35 9.81 -23.77 18.06
C GLY A 35 9.09 -22.54 17.52
N THR A 36 8.76 -21.56 18.37
CA THR A 36 8.38 -20.23 17.91
C THR A 36 9.53 -19.68 17.08
N PRO A 37 9.31 -19.30 15.81
CA PRO A 37 10.37 -18.73 15.00
C PRO A 37 10.93 -17.49 15.70
N PRO A 38 12.24 -17.23 15.61
CA PRO A 38 12.85 -16.08 16.26
C PRO A 38 12.17 -14.80 15.78
N THR A 39 11.83 -13.91 16.71
CA THR A 39 11.28 -12.60 16.40
C THR A 39 12.42 -11.70 15.93
N ASP A 40 12.33 -11.19 14.71
CA ASP A 40 13.30 -10.26 14.15
C ASP A 40 12.84 -8.82 14.26
N VAL A 41 11.54 -8.60 14.11
CA VAL A 41 10.91 -7.28 14.06
C VAL A 41 9.67 -7.25 14.92
N THR A 42 9.50 -6.17 15.67
CA THR A 42 8.32 -5.86 16.47
C THR A 42 7.60 -4.66 15.85
N LEU A 43 6.33 -4.82 15.53
CA LEU A 43 5.47 -3.81 14.93
C LEU A 43 4.39 -3.39 15.92
N ALA A 44 4.24 -2.09 16.18
CA ALA A 44 3.16 -1.53 16.96
C ALA A 44 2.10 -0.94 16.03
N PHE A 45 0.87 -1.42 16.13
CA PHE A 45 -0.29 -0.92 15.38
C PHE A 45 -1.34 -0.37 16.35
N ASP A 46 -2.12 0.60 15.92
CA ASP A 46 -3.26 1.07 16.70
C ASP A 46 -4.40 0.02 16.66
N GLN A 47 -4.52 -0.75 15.57
CA GLN A 47 -5.50 -1.84 15.43
C GLN A 47 -4.89 -3.05 14.70
N GLY A 48 -5.24 -4.25 15.16
CA GLY A 48 -4.74 -5.52 14.60
C GLY A 48 -5.42 -5.99 13.30
N HIS A 49 -6.53 -5.36 12.89
CA HIS A 49 -7.29 -5.66 11.66
C HIS A 49 -7.51 -7.14 11.33
N GLY A 50 -7.45 -8.01 12.35
CA GLY A 50 -7.65 -9.45 12.19
C GLY A 50 -6.42 -10.21 11.70
N VAL A 51 -5.22 -9.63 11.78
CA VAL A 51 -3.95 -10.35 11.57
C VAL A 51 -3.81 -11.48 12.59
N ARG A 52 -3.24 -12.61 12.17
CA ARG A 52 -3.10 -13.82 13.00
C ARG A 52 -1.65 -14.30 12.97
N VAL A 53 -1.29 -15.10 13.97
CA VAL A 53 -0.04 -15.85 13.95
C VAL A 53 0.00 -16.76 12.71
N GLY A 54 1.13 -16.79 12.03
CA GLY A 54 1.32 -17.50 10.76
C GLY A 54 0.96 -16.66 9.51
N ALA A 55 0.37 -15.47 9.67
CA ALA A 55 0.10 -14.58 8.54
C ALA A 55 1.38 -14.28 7.76
N GLN A 56 1.28 -14.21 6.45
CA GLN A 56 2.42 -13.91 5.59
C GLN A 56 2.84 -12.45 5.73
N VAL A 57 4.15 -12.23 5.66
CA VAL A 57 4.74 -10.91 5.45
C VAL A 57 5.20 -10.83 4.00
N ARG A 58 4.79 -9.81 3.27
CA ARG A 58 5.13 -9.63 1.85
C ARG A 58 5.81 -8.31 1.59
N CYS A 59 6.75 -8.35 0.67
CA CYS A 59 7.37 -7.17 0.09
C CYS A 59 7.15 -7.22 -1.42
N ARG A 60 6.42 -6.26 -1.96
CA ARG A 60 6.12 -6.20 -3.41
C ARG A 60 5.55 -7.51 -3.97
N GLY A 61 4.66 -8.17 -3.20
CA GLY A 61 4.03 -9.43 -3.58
C GLY A 61 4.84 -10.70 -3.31
N ILE A 62 6.10 -10.59 -2.88
CA ILE A 62 6.98 -11.73 -2.54
C ILE A 62 6.91 -11.97 -1.03
N ALA A 63 6.72 -13.22 -0.62
CA ALA A 63 6.77 -13.60 0.80
C ALA A 63 8.20 -13.46 1.32
N VAL A 64 8.38 -12.69 2.41
CA VAL A 64 9.68 -12.38 3.02
C VAL A 64 9.73 -12.76 4.50
N GLY A 65 8.63 -13.28 5.04
CA GLY A 65 8.54 -13.69 6.45
C GLY A 65 7.14 -14.10 6.86
N ARG A 66 6.96 -14.27 8.17
CA ARG A 66 5.67 -14.62 8.80
C ARG A 66 5.51 -13.92 10.14
N VAL A 67 4.25 -13.71 10.53
CA VAL A 67 3.89 -13.26 11.88
C VAL A 67 4.14 -14.39 12.87
N SER A 68 5.00 -14.16 13.86
CA SER A 68 5.36 -15.11 14.91
C SER A 68 4.48 -15.00 16.16
N ALA A 69 4.04 -13.78 16.51
CA ALA A 69 3.11 -13.54 17.61
C ALA A 69 2.24 -12.29 17.38
N VAL A 70 1.07 -12.27 18.00
CA VAL A 70 0.18 -11.11 18.05
C VAL A 70 -0.29 -10.95 19.49
N ARG A 71 -0.12 -9.77 20.07
CA ARG A 71 -0.50 -9.46 21.46
C ARG A 71 -1.19 -8.10 21.55
N LEU A 72 -2.10 -7.97 22.50
CA LEU A 72 -2.62 -6.66 22.89
C LEU A 72 -1.59 -6.00 23.83
N GLU A 73 -1.25 -4.74 23.56
CA GLU A 73 -0.35 -3.95 24.38
C GLU A 73 -0.90 -2.53 24.56
N GLY A 74 -1.33 -2.23 25.80
CA GLY A 74 -2.01 -0.96 26.07
C GLY A 74 -3.30 -0.82 25.27
N GLU A 75 -3.42 0.27 24.50
CA GLU A 75 -4.55 0.54 23.61
C GLU A 75 -4.33 0.02 22.18
N GLY A 76 -3.16 -0.57 21.89
CA GLY A 76 -2.78 -1.04 20.55
C GLY A 76 -2.53 -2.53 20.47
N VAL A 77 -1.96 -2.94 19.35
CA VAL A 77 -1.60 -4.32 19.02
C VAL A 77 -0.13 -4.40 18.67
N GLN A 78 0.58 -5.28 19.35
CA GLN A 78 1.95 -5.64 19.01
C GLN A 78 1.94 -6.89 18.12
N VAL A 79 2.60 -6.80 16.98
CA VAL A 79 2.79 -7.90 16.04
C VAL A 79 4.28 -8.21 15.92
N GLU A 80 4.65 -9.43 16.26
CA GLU A 80 6.01 -9.92 16.11
C GLU A 80 6.16 -10.64 14.78
N VAL A 81 7.25 -10.36 14.09
CA VAL A 81 7.52 -10.88 12.75
C VAL A 81 8.87 -11.61 12.72
N SER A 82 8.88 -12.78 12.11
CA SER A 82 10.09 -13.51 11.74
C SER A 82 10.33 -13.34 10.25
N LEU A 83 11.52 -12.83 9.89
CA LEU A 83 11.92 -12.57 8.51
C LEU A 83 12.84 -13.66 7.99
N GLU A 84 12.80 -13.89 6.69
CA GLU A 84 13.79 -14.69 5.99
C GLU A 84 15.16 -14.00 6.06
N SER A 85 16.23 -14.78 6.23
CA SER A 85 17.59 -14.27 6.49
C SER A 85 18.06 -13.25 5.43
N GLU A 86 17.69 -13.47 4.18
CA GLU A 86 18.07 -12.61 3.06
C GLU A 86 17.35 -11.24 3.10
N SER A 87 16.17 -11.20 3.69
CA SER A 87 15.31 -9.99 3.72
C SER A 87 15.62 -9.07 4.90
N ARG A 88 16.29 -9.58 5.95
CA ARG A 88 16.56 -8.83 7.20
C ARG A 88 17.32 -7.53 6.95
N SER A 89 18.42 -7.62 6.20
CA SER A 89 19.29 -6.47 5.91
C SER A 89 18.57 -5.35 5.15
N LEU A 90 17.55 -5.68 4.39
CA LEU A 90 16.75 -4.75 3.59
C LEU A 90 15.58 -4.15 4.40
N LEU A 91 14.90 -4.97 5.20
CA LEU A 91 13.62 -4.61 5.83
C LEU A 91 13.78 -4.07 7.26
N MET A 92 14.91 -4.31 7.93
CA MET A 92 15.20 -3.79 9.26
C MET A 92 15.91 -2.44 9.21
N ARG A 93 15.48 -1.54 8.34
CA ARG A 93 16.07 -0.20 8.17
C ARG A 93 15.11 0.90 8.57
N GLU A 94 15.64 1.98 9.12
CA GLU A 94 14.85 3.18 9.36
C GLU A 94 14.16 3.64 8.07
N GLY A 95 12.91 4.10 8.19
CA GLY A 95 12.10 4.48 7.04
C GLY A 95 11.36 3.32 6.37
N THR A 96 11.60 2.05 6.77
CA THR A 96 10.77 0.92 6.34
C THR A 96 9.35 1.07 6.86
N ARG A 97 8.39 0.92 5.96
CA ARG A 97 6.96 1.12 6.24
C ARG A 97 6.25 -0.22 6.26
N TRP A 98 5.45 -0.44 7.30
CA TRP A 98 4.72 -1.68 7.54
C TRP A 98 3.25 -1.37 7.67
N TRP A 99 2.37 -2.16 7.05
CA TRP A 99 0.91 -2.05 7.20
C TRP A 99 0.24 -3.41 7.08
N ILE A 100 -0.97 -3.51 7.63
CA ILE A 100 -1.79 -4.70 7.47
C ILE A 100 -2.69 -4.48 6.27
N ASP A 101 -2.56 -5.34 5.25
CA ASP A 101 -3.39 -5.27 4.05
C ASP A 101 -4.85 -5.55 4.40
N ARG A 102 -5.72 -4.64 3.98
CA ARG A 102 -7.17 -4.76 4.16
C ARG A 102 -7.76 -5.05 2.78
N PRO A 103 -8.55 -6.11 2.61
CA PRO A 103 -9.31 -6.24 1.38
C PRO A 103 -10.24 -5.04 1.26
N VAL A 104 -9.95 -4.21 0.29
CA VAL A 104 -10.89 -3.17 -0.14
C VAL A 104 -11.94 -3.89 -0.96
N VAL A 105 -13.20 -3.83 -0.52
CA VAL A 105 -14.34 -4.28 -1.34
C VAL A 105 -14.50 -3.23 -2.43
N GLU A 106 -13.87 -3.44 -3.55
CA GLU A 106 -14.11 -2.62 -4.73
C GLU A 106 -15.45 -3.03 -5.34
N TRP A 107 -16.37 -2.07 -5.47
CA TRP A 107 -17.68 -2.27 -6.09
C TRP A 107 -17.59 -2.46 -7.62
N SER A 108 -16.40 -2.50 -8.16
CA SER A 108 -16.13 -2.57 -9.62
C SER A 108 -16.28 -3.97 -10.23
N GLY A 109 -17.09 -4.86 -9.68
CA GLY A 109 -17.41 -6.12 -10.35
C GLY A 109 -17.36 -7.36 -9.48
N VAL A 110 -18.01 -8.41 -9.94
CA VAL A 110 -18.29 -9.71 -9.29
C VAL A 110 -17.04 -10.56 -8.98
N GLY A 111 -15.84 -10.00 -9.02
CA GLY A 111 -14.57 -10.69 -8.72
C GLY A 111 -14.09 -10.65 -7.27
N GLY A 112 -14.77 -9.89 -6.39
CA GLY A 112 -14.24 -9.52 -5.05
C GLY A 112 -14.55 -10.47 -3.90
N LEU A 113 -15.32 -11.53 -4.07
CA LEU A 113 -15.66 -12.44 -2.96
C LEU A 113 -14.47 -13.31 -2.51
N ASP A 114 -13.50 -13.56 -3.37
CA ASP A 114 -12.27 -14.28 -3.02
C ASP A 114 -11.36 -13.47 -2.06
N GLY A 115 -11.46 -12.15 -2.06
CA GLY A 115 -10.72 -11.27 -1.17
C GLY A 115 -11.23 -11.26 0.28
N ALA A 116 -12.52 -11.50 0.49
CA ALA A 116 -13.15 -11.46 1.82
C ALA A 116 -12.71 -12.62 2.74
N PHE A 117 -12.21 -13.72 2.15
CA PHE A 117 -11.78 -14.94 2.86
C PHE A 117 -10.26 -15.14 2.84
N LYS A 118 -9.46 -14.24 2.24
CA LYS A 118 -8.00 -14.34 2.29
C LYS A 118 -7.49 -13.97 3.68
N ASP A 119 -6.54 -14.74 4.16
CA ASP A 119 -5.81 -14.42 5.39
C ASP A 119 -5.18 -13.02 5.26
N ARG A 120 -5.25 -12.26 6.36
CA ARG A 120 -4.62 -10.94 6.44
C ARG A 120 -3.13 -11.09 6.22
N VAL A 121 -2.56 -10.17 5.46
CA VAL A 121 -1.13 -10.14 5.13
C VAL A 121 -0.54 -8.87 5.71
N VAL A 122 0.66 -8.96 6.24
CA VAL A 122 1.45 -7.78 6.58
C VAL A 122 2.28 -7.43 5.36
N GLU A 123 2.05 -6.26 4.81
CA GLU A 123 2.84 -5.73 3.69
C GLU A 123 3.95 -4.84 4.22
N VAL A 124 5.07 -4.84 3.52
CA VAL A 124 6.23 -4.03 3.87
C VAL A 124 6.84 -3.36 2.63
N ASP A 125 7.21 -2.10 2.78
CA ASP A 125 7.96 -1.34 1.79
C ASP A 125 9.29 -0.89 2.39
N PRO A 126 10.43 -1.30 1.80
CA PRO A 126 11.74 -0.99 2.34
C PRO A 126 12.01 0.51 2.44
N GLY A 127 12.69 0.91 3.51
CA GLY A 127 13.27 2.24 3.64
C GLY A 127 14.56 2.40 2.81
N PRO A 128 15.23 3.54 2.95
CA PRO A 128 16.55 3.78 2.36
C PRO A 128 17.57 2.72 2.77
N SER A 129 18.41 2.29 1.83
CA SER A 129 19.39 1.21 2.08
C SER A 129 20.53 1.58 3.04
N ASP A 130 20.74 2.86 3.27
CA ASP A 130 21.78 3.45 4.13
C ASP A 130 21.30 3.82 5.54
N GLY A 131 20.00 3.66 5.82
CA GLY A 131 19.43 3.93 7.14
C GLY A 131 19.94 2.97 8.24
N PRO A 132 19.90 3.39 9.54
CA PRO A 132 20.26 2.54 10.67
C PRO A 132 19.34 1.31 10.76
N ILE A 133 19.89 0.22 11.32
CA ILE A 133 19.14 -1.01 11.55
C ILE A 133 18.24 -0.82 12.77
N LEU A 134 16.95 -1.10 12.61
CA LEU A 134 15.94 -1.07 13.65
C LEU A 134 15.22 -2.41 13.74
N ALA A 135 14.80 -2.78 14.95
CA ALA A 135 13.96 -3.95 15.20
C ALA A 135 12.53 -3.59 15.59
N ASN A 136 12.26 -2.33 15.95
CA ASN A 136 10.96 -1.86 16.38
C ASN A 136 10.44 -0.80 15.40
N PHE A 137 9.21 -0.99 14.93
CA PHE A 137 8.56 -0.06 14.01
C PHE A 137 7.13 0.23 14.46
N ARG A 138 6.65 1.42 14.09
CA ARG A 138 5.24 1.72 14.14
C ARG A 138 4.61 1.38 12.80
N GLY A 139 3.60 0.53 12.83
CA GLY A 139 2.82 0.18 11.65
C GLY A 139 1.88 1.33 11.23
N LEU A 140 1.57 1.37 9.95
CA LEU A 140 0.64 2.34 9.38
C LEU A 140 -0.79 1.78 9.42
N ASP A 141 -1.77 2.62 9.72
CA ASP A 141 -3.19 2.24 9.74
C ASP A 141 -3.77 1.99 8.35
N ALA A 142 -3.14 2.51 7.32
CA ALA A 142 -3.52 2.30 5.92
C ALA A 142 -2.28 2.09 5.06
N PRO A 143 -2.42 1.40 3.91
CA PRO A 143 -1.35 1.32 2.93
C PRO A 143 -0.80 2.72 2.66
N PRO A 144 0.53 2.92 2.68
CA PRO A 144 1.08 4.18 2.21
C PRO A 144 0.63 4.36 0.76
N VAL A 145 0.33 5.59 0.36
CA VAL A 145 0.27 5.88 -1.07
C VAL A 145 1.69 5.65 -1.56
N LEU A 146 1.91 4.49 -2.19
CA LEU A 146 3.21 4.13 -2.75
C LEU A 146 3.43 4.98 -4.00
N SER A 147 3.65 6.25 -3.78
CA SER A 147 4.33 7.07 -4.75
C SER A 147 5.77 6.60 -4.72
N HIS A 148 6.17 5.80 -5.70
CA HIS A 148 7.58 5.60 -5.99
C HIS A 148 8.11 6.98 -6.38
N HIS A 149 8.56 7.73 -5.38
CA HIS A 149 9.16 9.05 -5.60
C HIS A 149 10.42 8.80 -6.41
N GLN A 150 10.34 9.10 -7.69
CA GLN A 150 11.50 9.01 -8.57
C GLN A 150 12.16 10.39 -8.65
N PRO A 151 13.47 10.44 -8.78
CA PRO A 151 14.13 11.71 -9.05
C PRO A 151 13.52 12.38 -10.28
N GLY A 152 13.01 13.60 -10.09
CA GLY A 152 12.32 14.35 -11.13
C GLY A 152 10.78 14.34 -11.05
N ASP A 153 10.19 13.57 -10.15
CA ASP A 153 8.76 13.73 -9.84
C ASP A 153 8.50 15.12 -9.26
N LEU A 154 7.33 15.66 -9.56
CA LEU A 154 6.94 17.01 -9.15
C LEU A 154 5.89 16.96 -8.04
N GLU A 155 6.26 17.43 -6.86
CA GLU A 155 5.34 17.55 -5.72
C GLU A 155 4.74 18.95 -5.68
N LEU A 156 3.40 19.04 -5.58
CA LEU A 156 2.64 20.28 -5.58
C LEU A 156 1.66 20.31 -4.40
N VAL A 157 1.19 21.50 -4.07
CA VAL A 157 0.14 21.72 -3.06
C VAL A 157 -1.10 22.28 -3.75
N LEU A 158 -2.21 21.58 -3.64
CA LEU A 158 -3.52 22.04 -4.08
C LEU A 158 -4.29 22.61 -2.90
N MET A 159 -4.94 23.74 -3.12
CA MET A 159 -5.77 24.40 -2.10
C MET A 159 -7.23 24.38 -2.57
N ALA A 160 -8.14 24.00 -1.67
CA ALA A 160 -9.57 23.98 -1.93
C ALA A 160 -10.38 24.43 -0.71
N SER A 161 -11.56 24.98 -0.91
CA SER A 161 -12.46 25.40 0.18
C SER A 161 -13.04 24.21 0.96
N ARG A 162 -13.08 23.02 0.35
CA ARG A 162 -13.62 21.78 0.92
C ARG A 162 -12.83 20.58 0.41
N ARG A 163 -12.92 19.47 1.12
CA ARG A 163 -12.20 18.24 0.73
C ARG A 163 -12.67 17.66 -0.61
N GLY A 164 -13.98 17.68 -0.88
CA GLY A 164 -14.55 17.16 -2.12
C GLY A 164 -13.92 15.84 -2.57
N SER A 165 -13.41 15.83 -3.79
CA SER A 165 -12.69 14.71 -4.41
C SER A 165 -11.21 14.60 -4.00
N LEU A 166 -10.68 15.51 -3.17
CA LEU A 166 -9.30 15.53 -2.71
C LEU A 166 -9.03 14.49 -1.62
N GLN A 167 -9.12 13.21 -1.97
CA GLN A 167 -8.87 12.12 -1.05
C GLN A 167 -7.47 11.55 -1.29
N ARG A 168 -6.82 11.10 -0.22
CA ARG A 168 -5.55 10.38 -0.30
C ARG A 168 -5.69 9.17 -1.23
N GLY A 169 -4.76 9.01 -2.19
CA GLY A 169 -4.78 7.96 -3.18
C GLY A 169 -5.60 8.27 -4.44
N ALA A 170 -6.43 9.32 -4.42
CA ALA A 170 -7.18 9.74 -5.59
C ALA A 170 -6.24 10.15 -6.74
N ALA A 171 -6.73 10.01 -7.98
CA ALA A 171 -5.95 10.27 -9.17
C ALA A 171 -5.82 11.77 -9.45
N VAL A 172 -4.65 12.17 -9.96
CA VAL A 172 -4.51 13.41 -10.71
C VAL A 172 -4.52 13.07 -12.19
N LEU A 173 -5.43 13.67 -12.93
CA LEU A 173 -5.70 13.34 -14.32
C LEU A 173 -5.28 14.49 -15.26
N TYR A 174 -4.92 14.14 -16.46
CA TYR A 174 -4.79 15.06 -17.59
C TYR A 174 -5.47 14.42 -18.79
N ARG A 175 -6.57 15.01 -19.24
CA ARG A 175 -7.42 14.44 -20.33
C ARG A 175 -7.82 12.98 -20.06
N GLY A 176 -8.24 12.66 -18.83
CA GLY A 176 -8.65 11.31 -18.43
C GLY A 176 -7.50 10.33 -18.18
N ILE A 177 -6.24 10.70 -18.45
CA ILE A 177 -5.07 9.85 -18.19
C ILE A 177 -4.51 10.18 -16.81
N ARG A 178 -4.27 9.17 -15.99
CA ARG A 178 -3.63 9.33 -14.67
C ARG A 178 -2.17 9.75 -14.83
N ILE A 179 -1.86 10.96 -14.37
CA ILE A 179 -0.52 11.56 -14.40
C ILE A 179 0.11 11.66 -13.02
N GLY A 180 -0.69 11.45 -11.97
CA GLY A 180 -0.25 11.63 -10.60
C GLY A 180 -1.23 11.08 -9.57
N THR A 181 -0.94 11.36 -8.31
CA THR A 181 -1.71 10.86 -7.16
C THR A 181 -1.72 11.89 -6.04
N ILE A 182 -2.83 11.98 -5.30
CA ILE A 182 -2.94 12.76 -4.06
C ILE A 182 -2.25 11.99 -2.94
N LEU A 183 -1.22 12.58 -2.34
CA LEU A 183 -0.42 11.95 -1.29
C LEU A 183 -1.08 12.06 0.07
N ASP A 184 -1.59 13.25 0.39
CA ASP A 184 -2.15 13.58 1.67
C ASP A 184 -3.09 14.76 1.57
N THR A 185 -4.00 14.90 2.55
CA THR A 185 -4.97 16.00 2.61
C THR A 185 -5.13 16.44 4.05
N THR A 186 -4.86 17.69 4.32
CA THR A 186 -4.90 18.31 5.65
C THR A 186 -5.73 19.60 5.63
N LEU A 187 -6.09 20.11 6.80
CA LEU A 187 -6.56 21.48 6.93
C LEU A 187 -5.34 22.42 6.87
N ALA A 188 -5.51 23.57 6.25
CA ALA A 188 -4.56 24.67 6.35
C ALA A 188 -4.41 25.11 7.84
N GLU A 189 -3.30 25.73 8.20
CA GLU A 189 -3.02 26.13 9.58
C GLU A 189 -4.11 27.04 10.17
N ASP A 190 -4.73 27.88 9.35
CA ASP A 190 -5.82 28.77 9.73
C ASP A 190 -7.22 28.15 9.64
N ALA A 191 -7.30 26.85 9.28
CA ALA A 191 -8.50 26.07 9.09
C ALA A 191 -9.52 26.67 8.07
N THR A 192 -9.11 27.59 7.21
CA THR A 192 -9.99 28.21 6.21
C THR A 192 -10.09 27.43 4.90
N SER A 193 -9.12 26.56 4.65
CA SER A 193 -9.02 25.74 3.42
C SER A 193 -8.45 24.36 3.68
N ILE A 194 -8.57 23.52 2.69
CA ILE A 194 -7.94 22.21 2.60
C ILE A 194 -6.66 22.33 1.78
N GLU A 195 -5.59 21.76 2.26
CA GLU A 195 -4.34 21.58 1.52
C GLU A 195 -4.16 20.12 1.17
N ALA A 196 -4.01 19.81 -0.12
CA ALA A 196 -3.73 18.49 -0.61
C ALA A 196 -2.35 18.46 -1.29
N ARG A 197 -1.45 17.62 -0.78
CA ARG A 197 -0.17 17.36 -1.45
C ARG A 197 -0.38 16.33 -2.54
N ILE A 198 0.09 16.63 -3.73
CA ILE A 198 0.01 15.75 -4.90
C ILE A 198 1.39 15.46 -5.46
N LEU A 199 1.52 14.30 -6.07
CA LEU A 199 2.71 13.90 -6.81
C LEU A 199 2.35 13.71 -8.27
N ILE A 200 3.03 14.42 -9.15
CA ILE A 200 2.98 14.23 -10.61
C ILE A 200 4.21 13.45 -11.02
N GLN A 201 4.01 12.39 -11.79
CA GLN A 201 5.11 11.58 -12.30
C GLN A 201 6.03 12.42 -13.21
N ARG A 202 7.34 12.22 -13.08
CA ARG A 202 8.39 12.94 -13.82
C ARG A 202 8.05 13.15 -15.30
N ARG A 203 7.62 12.09 -15.99
CA ARG A 203 7.23 12.11 -17.40
C ARG A 203 6.20 13.19 -17.71
N TYR A 204 5.30 13.47 -16.77
CA TYR A 204 4.19 14.42 -16.95
C TYR A 204 4.42 15.76 -16.26
N ALA A 205 5.53 15.92 -15.55
CA ALA A 205 5.88 17.19 -14.90
C ALA A 205 5.89 18.39 -15.87
N PRO A 206 6.31 18.24 -17.17
CA PRO A 206 6.23 19.33 -18.13
C PRO A 206 4.83 19.86 -18.42
N LEU A 207 3.77 19.10 -18.14
CA LEU A 207 2.38 19.53 -18.34
C LEU A 207 1.94 20.58 -17.32
N VAL A 208 2.59 20.66 -16.15
CA VAL A 208 2.26 21.62 -15.11
C VAL A 208 3.02 22.92 -15.36
N ARG A 209 2.24 23.99 -15.48
CA ARG A 209 2.74 25.35 -15.70
C ARG A 209 2.20 26.28 -14.61
N ASP A 210 2.81 27.42 -14.44
CA ASP A 210 2.39 28.43 -13.46
C ASP A 210 0.96 28.94 -13.72
N ASN A 211 0.51 28.91 -14.98
CA ASN A 211 -0.82 29.27 -15.40
C ASN A 211 -1.78 28.06 -15.58
N SER A 212 -1.35 26.85 -15.22
CA SER A 212 -2.21 25.67 -15.20
C SER A 212 -3.36 25.84 -14.22
N ARG A 213 -4.46 25.12 -14.45
CA ARG A 213 -5.64 25.09 -13.58
C ARG A 213 -5.93 23.67 -13.15
N PHE A 214 -6.46 23.54 -11.96
CA PHE A 214 -6.93 22.28 -11.42
C PHE A 214 -8.41 22.40 -11.11
N HIS A 215 -9.17 21.37 -11.42
CA HIS A 215 -10.58 21.29 -11.06
C HIS A 215 -10.94 19.90 -10.53
N GLU A 216 -12.00 19.81 -9.73
CA GLU A 216 -12.47 18.50 -9.27
C GLU A 216 -12.88 17.69 -10.50
N ALA A 217 -12.38 16.44 -10.61
CA ALA A 217 -12.86 15.51 -11.63
C ALA A 217 -14.28 15.09 -11.25
N GLY A 218 -15.26 15.65 -11.92
CA GLY A 218 -16.67 15.45 -11.61
C GLY A 218 -17.10 14.01 -11.78
N ALA A 219 -17.86 13.51 -10.83
CA ALA A 219 -18.42 12.17 -10.89
C ALA A 219 -19.54 12.04 -11.94
N PHE A 220 -20.20 13.12 -12.31
CA PHE A 220 -21.32 13.10 -13.25
C PHE A 220 -21.51 14.48 -13.89
N ASP A 221 -21.23 14.59 -15.16
CA ASP A 221 -21.93 15.55 -16.03
C ASP A 221 -23.26 14.89 -16.48
N LEU A 222 -24.26 14.94 -15.61
CA LEU A 222 -25.62 14.58 -15.97
C LEU A 222 -26.25 15.78 -16.67
N ASP A 223 -26.02 15.90 -17.95
CA ASP A 223 -26.76 16.88 -18.76
C ASP A 223 -28.21 16.37 -18.95
N LEU A 224 -29.12 16.87 -18.10
CA LEU A 224 -30.56 16.64 -18.20
C LEU A 224 -31.14 17.56 -19.25
N GLY A 225 -30.62 17.49 -20.46
CA GLY A 225 -31.20 18.21 -21.60
C GLY A 225 -32.52 17.58 -22.06
N PHE A 226 -33.41 18.38 -22.59
CA PHE A 226 -34.73 17.99 -23.16
C PHE A 226 -34.66 16.94 -24.28
N SER A 227 -33.47 16.50 -24.68
CA SER A 227 -33.23 15.55 -25.79
C SER A 227 -32.73 14.17 -25.33
N GLY A 228 -32.84 13.82 -24.05
CA GLY A 228 -32.47 12.50 -23.54
C GLY A 228 -31.18 12.49 -22.73
N LEU A 229 -31.06 11.47 -21.87
CA LEU A 229 -29.92 11.23 -20.97
C LEU A 229 -28.66 10.93 -21.78
N ARG A 230 -27.70 11.83 -21.81
CA ARG A 230 -26.33 11.57 -22.27
C ARG A 230 -25.41 11.46 -21.06
N ALA A 231 -25.17 10.26 -20.61
CA ALA A 231 -24.14 9.98 -19.63
C ALA A 231 -22.79 9.87 -20.35
N ARG A 232 -21.89 10.80 -20.11
CA ARG A 232 -20.48 10.66 -20.47
C ARG A 232 -19.77 9.96 -19.33
N LEU A 233 -19.54 8.68 -19.43
CA LEU A 233 -18.82 7.87 -18.47
C LEU A 233 -17.32 7.93 -18.79
N ASP A 234 -16.61 8.88 -18.18
CA ASP A 234 -15.15 8.86 -18.15
C ASP A 234 -14.69 7.79 -17.20
N SER A 235 -14.27 6.74 -17.31
CA SER A 235 -13.90 5.55 -16.52
C SER A 235 -14.60 5.38 -15.17
N LEU A 236 -15.04 4.15 -14.89
CA LEU A 236 -15.67 3.75 -13.61
C LEU A 236 -14.76 3.95 -12.39
N GLU A 237 -13.44 3.92 -12.56
CA GLU A 237 -12.46 4.17 -11.48
C GLU A 237 -12.53 5.61 -10.97
N THR A 238 -12.70 6.59 -11.87
CA THR A 238 -12.79 8.02 -11.50
C THR A 238 -14.10 8.32 -10.78
N LEU A 239 -15.17 7.60 -11.13
CA LEU A 239 -16.50 7.73 -10.50
C LEU A 239 -16.50 7.31 -9.02
N MET A 240 -15.68 6.35 -8.65
CA MET A 240 -15.70 5.71 -7.31
C MET A 240 -14.75 6.37 -6.31
N VAL A 241 -13.63 6.91 -6.75
CA VAL A 241 -12.57 7.41 -5.87
C VAL A 241 -12.48 8.94 -5.87
N GLY A 242 -13.09 9.61 -6.83
CA GLY A 242 -12.87 11.03 -7.06
C GLY A 242 -11.48 11.30 -7.64
N GLY A 243 -11.15 12.57 -7.80
CA GLY A 243 -9.84 12.96 -8.30
C GLY A 243 -9.80 14.43 -8.66
N VAL A 244 -8.69 14.84 -9.25
CA VAL A 244 -8.47 16.21 -9.73
C VAL A 244 -7.98 16.14 -11.15
N SER A 245 -8.52 16.98 -12.02
CA SER A 245 -8.04 17.15 -13.38
C SER A 245 -7.16 18.39 -13.50
N LEU A 246 -6.04 18.22 -14.21
CA LEU A 246 -5.14 19.29 -14.63
C LEU A 246 -5.52 19.72 -16.04
N VAL A 247 -5.62 21.02 -16.28
CA VAL A 247 -5.72 21.61 -17.59
C VAL A 247 -4.66 22.70 -17.76
N THR A 248 -4.11 22.80 -18.96
CA THR A 248 -3.01 23.75 -19.28
C THR A 248 -3.44 24.58 -20.49
N PRO A 249 -3.34 25.93 -20.43
CA PRO A 249 -3.72 26.81 -21.52
C PRO A 249 -2.94 26.56 -22.81
N ASP A 250 -3.48 26.99 -23.96
CA ASP A 250 -2.84 26.91 -25.28
C ASP A 250 -1.52 27.68 -25.35
N ALA A 251 -1.40 28.75 -24.57
CA ALA A 251 -0.15 29.45 -24.32
C ALA A 251 0.39 29.04 -22.93
N PRO A 252 1.16 27.93 -22.84
CA PRO A 252 1.68 27.46 -21.56
C PRO A 252 2.65 28.47 -20.95
N GLY A 253 2.50 28.74 -19.66
CA GLY A 253 3.41 29.58 -18.91
C GLY A 253 4.74 28.89 -18.60
N GLU A 254 5.43 29.34 -17.56
CA GLU A 254 6.71 28.80 -17.14
C GLU A 254 6.55 27.45 -16.43
N ARG A 255 7.62 26.64 -16.45
CA ARG A 255 7.67 25.39 -15.66
C ARG A 255 7.69 25.72 -14.18
N VAL A 256 6.93 24.97 -13.41
CA VAL A 256 6.93 25.10 -11.95
C VAL A 256 7.93 24.13 -11.31
N THR A 257 8.32 24.43 -10.09
CA THR A 257 9.15 23.57 -9.24
C THR A 257 8.31 22.96 -8.12
N SER A 258 8.83 21.91 -7.48
CA SER A 258 8.18 21.30 -6.32
C SER A 258 7.89 22.33 -5.24
N GLY A 259 6.73 22.20 -4.60
CA GLY A 259 6.20 23.13 -3.62
C GLY A 259 5.30 24.21 -4.21
N ALA A 260 5.14 24.29 -5.54
CA ALA A 260 4.20 25.25 -6.14
C ALA A 260 2.76 24.98 -5.67
N ARG A 261 1.98 26.04 -5.49
CA ARG A 261 0.62 26.02 -4.93
C ARG A 261 -0.39 26.42 -5.99
N PHE A 262 -1.50 25.66 -6.05
CA PHE A 262 -2.59 25.91 -6.99
C PHE A 262 -3.94 25.85 -6.28
N GLU A 263 -4.88 26.64 -6.73
CA GLU A 263 -6.26 26.52 -6.32
C GLU A 263 -6.99 25.45 -7.14
N VAL A 264 -7.93 24.74 -6.51
CA VAL A 264 -8.81 23.78 -7.17
C VAL A 264 -10.16 24.42 -7.36
N ASP A 265 -10.56 24.57 -8.61
CA ASP A 265 -11.92 24.99 -8.97
C ASP A 265 -12.89 23.79 -8.77
N PRO A 266 -14.11 24.03 -8.29
CA PRO A 266 -15.07 22.95 -8.08
C PRO A 266 -15.56 22.30 -9.39
N GLU A 267 -15.48 22.99 -10.52
CA GLU A 267 -15.96 22.55 -11.82
C GLU A 267 -15.00 22.98 -12.95
N GLU A 268 -15.00 22.23 -14.05
CA GLU A 268 -14.33 22.62 -15.28
C GLU A 268 -15.07 23.78 -15.92
N ARG A 269 -14.35 24.82 -16.39
CA ARG A 269 -14.95 25.90 -17.17
C ARG A 269 -14.94 25.53 -18.64
N ASP A 270 -15.98 25.93 -19.37
CA ASP A 270 -16.16 25.62 -20.79
C ASP A 270 -14.92 26.00 -21.63
N GLU A 271 -14.31 27.16 -21.35
CA GLU A 271 -13.10 27.62 -22.02
C GLU A 271 -11.91 26.69 -21.88
N TRP A 272 -11.79 25.97 -20.75
CA TRP A 272 -10.67 25.05 -20.48
C TRP A 272 -10.79 23.76 -21.28
N ALA A 273 -12.00 23.31 -21.55
CA ALA A 273 -12.28 22.13 -22.35
C ALA A 273 -11.78 22.26 -23.80
N GLU A 274 -11.61 23.51 -24.28
CA GLU A 274 -11.13 23.81 -25.64
C GLU A 274 -9.59 23.85 -25.75
N TRP A 275 -8.86 24.00 -24.64
CA TRP A 275 -7.41 24.12 -24.64
C TRP A 275 -6.72 22.87 -25.20
N ARG A 276 -5.74 23.07 -26.10
CA ARG A 276 -5.01 22.00 -26.77
C ARG A 276 -3.50 22.33 -26.87
N PRO A 277 -2.81 22.64 -25.74
CA PRO A 277 -1.41 23.02 -25.80
C PRO A 277 -0.54 21.87 -26.34
N ARG A 278 0.50 22.22 -27.08
CA ARG A 278 1.51 21.26 -27.54
C ARG A 278 2.70 21.29 -26.61
N ILE A 279 2.76 20.36 -25.69
CA ILE A 279 3.83 20.24 -24.71
C ILE A 279 4.51 18.87 -24.90
N PRO A 280 5.79 18.83 -25.29
CA PRO A 280 6.52 17.57 -25.38
C PRO A 280 6.68 16.94 -23.98
N LEU A 281 6.42 15.65 -23.91
CA LEU A 281 6.65 14.86 -22.69
C LEU A 281 8.12 14.45 -22.65
N GLU A 282 8.66 14.33 -21.44
CA GLU A 282 10.02 13.83 -21.21
C GLU A 282 9.95 12.31 -21.01
N ASP A 283 10.89 11.56 -21.60
CA ASP A 283 11.00 10.10 -21.49
C ASP A 283 11.59 9.66 -20.12
#